data_1e5e9d2e2fe4e1601f11bb4334556225
#
_entry.id   1e5e9d2e2fe4e1601f11bb4334556225
#
_cell.length_a   1.000
_cell.length_b   1.000
_cell.length_c   1.000
_cell.angle_alpha   90.00
_cell.angle_beta   90.00
_cell.angle_gamma   90.00
#
_symmetry.space_group_name_H-M   'P 1'
#
loop_
_entity.id
_entity.type
_entity.pdbx_description
1 polymer ?
#
loop_
_entity_poly.entity_id
_entity_poly.type
_entity_poly.pdbx_seq_one_letter_code
_entity_poly.pdbx_strand_id
1 'polypeptide(L)'
;MRSFRTPTLSQWILSVLISATLFVALFSQFFTRFSGPETAAAPNSALRNGLTAGFNYWVGQQKDGFRGDSRWQYYLTLLSAYEWLILFLAVLGIWRVFRRPNLFGQLIIWWAGGTLIMYSWASERMPWLVIHPLFPFAILAGLGFQIVYQKSKESKFRRTLSMIFGIFLIFSATQSLLTAYTRGSEPQELFVQAGQATPEVESWSKQLFDLDRAHFAETGEHLNVVIDSDVYWPYGWYLRDFPTSTYAVIEGDLFPELQESPDLLILPYWDVGKIELHIAGYEIFPYNHRWWWVPDFDTGASDISQFPGIVSRWGKWFWSREPWADIDSSLSQCPASLSGNVFVKKSVIQEAQNYGVWNNPQDTKIPIYEGECKNVSFSR
;
A
#
# COMPACT_ATOMS: atom_id res chain seq x y z
N MET A 1 40.38 -19.39 8.63
CA MET A 1 38.96 -19.36 9.03
C MET A 1 38.91 -19.10 10.52
N ARG A 2 38.50 -17.91 10.97
CA ARG A 2 38.21 -17.71 12.40
C ARG A 2 36.92 -18.45 12.70
N SER A 3 37.02 -19.50 13.54
CA SER A 3 35.84 -20.18 14.04
C SER A 3 35.00 -19.16 14.82
N PHE A 4 33.75 -18.96 14.44
CA PHE A 4 32.81 -18.23 15.27
C PHE A 4 32.74 -18.98 16.62
N ARG A 5 33.28 -18.35 17.65
CA ARG A 5 33.10 -18.87 19.02
C ARG A 5 31.61 -18.77 19.33
N THR A 6 31.02 -19.89 19.76
CA THR A 6 29.67 -19.87 20.32
C THR A 6 29.60 -18.82 21.42
N PRO A 7 28.60 -17.95 21.46
CA PRO A 7 28.48 -16.94 22.48
C PRO A 7 28.48 -17.61 23.87
N THR A 8 29.18 -17.01 24.79
CA THR A 8 29.18 -17.46 26.18
C THR A 8 27.83 -17.15 26.82
N LEU A 9 27.47 -17.85 27.89
CA LEU A 9 26.24 -17.59 28.65
C LEU A 9 26.14 -16.13 29.07
N SER A 10 27.25 -15.52 29.50
CA SER A 10 27.31 -14.10 29.85
C SER A 10 26.99 -13.17 28.69
N GLN A 11 27.43 -13.49 27.48
CA GLN A 11 27.08 -12.71 26.30
C GLN A 11 25.60 -12.84 25.92
N TRP A 12 25.00 -14.03 26.09
CA TRP A 12 23.57 -14.20 25.91
C TRP A 12 22.76 -13.40 26.93
N ILE A 13 23.12 -13.48 28.22
CA ILE A 13 22.48 -12.69 29.28
C ILE A 13 22.58 -11.20 28.99
N LEU A 14 23.77 -10.71 28.63
CA LEU A 14 23.97 -9.31 28.31
C LEU A 14 23.11 -8.87 27.09
N SER A 15 23.04 -9.68 26.06
CA SER A 15 22.19 -9.38 24.86
C SER A 15 20.71 -9.30 25.24
N VAL A 16 20.22 -10.22 26.08
CA VAL A 16 18.83 -10.20 26.55
C VAL A 16 18.57 -8.96 27.41
N LEU A 17 19.48 -8.60 28.32
CA LEU A 17 19.36 -7.42 29.17
C LEU A 17 19.34 -6.13 28.32
N ILE A 18 20.25 -5.99 27.37
CA ILE A 18 20.28 -4.83 26.47
C ILE A 18 18.96 -4.75 25.67
N SER A 19 18.51 -5.86 25.07
CA SER A 19 17.26 -5.89 24.30
C SER A 19 16.05 -5.54 25.17
N ALA A 20 15.96 -6.10 26.37
CA ALA A 20 14.88 -5.79 27.31
C ALA A 20 14.91 -4.31 27.74
N THR A 21 16.11 -3.77 28.03
CA THR A 21 16.25 -2.34 28.39
C THR A 21 15.83 -1.42 27.24
N LEU A 22 16.27 -1.71 26.01
CA LEU A 22 15.87 -0.95 24.84
C LEU A 22 14.36 -1.05 24.60
N PHE A 23 13.78 -2.23 24.73
CA PHE A 23 12.35 -2.42 24.62
C PHE A 23 11.59 -1.58 25.65
N VAL A 24 11.97 -1.68 26.92
CA VAL A 24 11.34 -0.89 28.01
C VAL A 24 11.52 0.61 27.76
N ALA A 25 12.70 1.07 27.34
CA ALA A 25 12.95 2.47 27.04
C ALA A 25 12.03 2.99 25.92
N LEU A 26 11.94 2.26 24.81
CA LEU A 26 11.13 2.67 23.66
C LEU A 26 9.63 2.69 23.99
N PHE A 27 9.10 1.66 24.64
CA PHE A 27 7.67 1.57 24.95
C PHE A 27 7.23 2.34 26.20
N SER A 28 8.15 2.83 27.01
CA SER A 28 7.87 3.70 28.16
C SER A 28 8.22 5.18 27.91
N GLN A 29 8.44 5.57 26.66
CA GLN A 29 8.92 6.91 26.33
C GLN A 29 10.16 7.30 27.16
N PHE A 30 11.21 6.48 27.07
CA PHE A 30 12.45 6.62 27.83
C PHE A 30 12.22 6.67 29.35
N PHE A 31 11.45 5.71 29.88
CA PHE A 31 11.13 5.53 31.29
C PHE A 31 10.27 6.62 31.90
N THR A 32 9.65 7.50 31.12
CA THR A 32 8.77 8.58 31.59
C THR A 32 7.31 8.17 31.74
N ARG A 33 6.86 7.15 30.98
CA ARG A 33 5.48 6.64 31.03
C ARG A 33 5.44 5.12 31.01
N PHE A 34 4.90 4.54 32.08
CA PHE A 34 4.67 3.10 32.21
C PHE A 34 3.20 2.70 32.01
N SER A 35 2.27 3.67 32.06
CA SER A 35 0.84 3.50 31.81
C SER A 35 0.44 4.27 30.54
N GLY A 36 -0.39 3.65 29.70
CA GLY A 36 -0.99 4.33 28.54
C GLY A 36 -2.08 5.32 28.96
N PRO A 37 -2.66 6.10 28.02
CA PRO A 37 -3.79 6.95 28.31
C PRO A 37 -4.91 6.10 28.91
N GLU A 38 -5.50 6.59 29.99
CA GLU A 38 -6.62 5.97 30.68
C GLU A 38 -7.84 6.01 29.75
N THR A 39 -8.02 5.01 28.90
CA THR A 39 -9.32 4.68 28.38
C THR A 39 -10.03 3.84 29.44
N ALA A 40 -11.23 4.21 29.77
CA ALA A 40 -12.00 3.78 30.95
C ALA A 40 -12.21 2.26 31.14
N ALA A 41 -11.59 1.40 30.36
CA ALA A 41 -11.83 -0.04 30.38
C ALA A 41 -10.71 -0.92 30.93
N ALA A 42 -9.46 -0.48 31.05
CA ALA A 42 -8.41 -1.19 31.78
C ALA A 42 -7.15 -0.34 31.94
N PRO A 43 -6.44 -0.36 33.10
CA PRO A 43 -5.12 0.22 33.26
C PRO A 43 -4.11 -0.66 32.50
N ASN A 44 -4.05 -0.55 31.20
CA ASN A 44 -3.11 -1.29 30.39
C ASN A 44 -1.80 -0.51 30.35
N SER A 45 -0.77 -1.06 30.95
CA SER A 45 0.56 -0.48 30.87
C SER A 45 1.01 -0.43 29.39
N ALA A 46 1.67 0.65 28.99
CA ALA A 46 2.24 0.81 27.65
C ALA A 46 3.15 -0.38 27.28
N LEU A 47 3.85 -0.96 28.27
CA LEU A 47 4.68 -2.16 28.12
C LEU A 47 3.87 -3.41 27.76
N ARG A 48 2.73 -3.62 28.43
CA ARG A 48 1.85 -4.75 28.11
C ARG A 48 1.32 -4.62 26.68
N ASN A 49 0.85 -3.45 26.30
CA ASN A 49 0.37 -3.20 24.94
C ASN A 49 1.49 -3.36 23.92
N GLY A 50 2.69 -2.88 24.20
CA GLY A 50 3.84 -3.07 23.33
C GLY A 50 4.19 -4.55 23.09
N LEU A 51 4.02 -5.40 24.10
CA LEU A 51 4.26 -6.85 23.98
C LEU A 51 3.12 -7.58 23.28
N THR A 52 1.87 -7.24 23.58
CA THR A 52 0.71 -8.04 23.17
C THR A 52 -0.05 -7.47 21.98
N ALA A 53 -0.02 -6.16 21.75
CA ALA A 53 -0.83 -5.54 20.70
C ALA A 53 -0.47 -6.08 19.31
N GLY A 54 0.80 -6.14 18.96
CA GLY A 54 1.25 -6.69 17.68
C GLY A 54 0.87 -8.17 17.51
N PHE A 55 1.05 -8.98 18.57
CA PHE A 55 0.66 -10.38 18.55
C PHE A 55 -0.85 -10.55 18.41
N ASN A 56 -1.63 -9.82 19.21
CA ASN A 56 -3.09 -9.86 19.16
C ASN A 56 -3.63 -9.40 17.81
N TYR A 57 -3.02 -8.35 17.24
CA TYR A 57 -3.37 -7.87 15.89
C TYR A 57 -3.18 -9.00 14.87
N TRP A 58 -2.00 -9.62 14.80
CA TRP A 58 -1.72 -10.68 13.82
C TRP A 58 -2.60 -11.93 14.02
N VAL A 59 -2.87 -12.30 15.27
CA VAL A 59 -3.79 -13.39 15.58
C VAL A 59 -5.23 -13.04 15.17
N GLY A 60 -5.66 -11.81 15.38
CA GLY A 60 -6.95 -11.29 14.91
C GLY A 60 -7.04 -11.37 13.39
N GLN A 61 -6.07 -10.78 12.67
CA GLN A 61 -6.04 -10.81 11.19
C GLN A 61 -6.07 -12.24 10.64
N GLN A 62 -5.40 -13.19 11.31
CA GLN A 62 -5.42 -14.59 10.89
C GLN A 62 -6.80 -15.25 11.07
N LYS A 63 -7.63 -14.79 12.02
CA LYS A 63 -8.98 -15.30 12.27
C LYS A 63 -10.03 -14.64 11.39
N ASP A 64 -9.87 -13.36 11.09
CA ASP A 64 -10.86 -12.53 10.39
C ASP A 64 -10.87 -12.79 8.86
N GLY A 65 -9.98 -13.65 8.37
CA GLY A 65 -9.87 -14.02 6.97
C GLY A 65 -8.83 -13.21 6.20
N PHE A 66 -8.82 -13.36 4.88
CA PHE A 66 -7.82 -12.74 4.02
C PHE A 66 -8.06 -11.24 3.86
N ARG A 67 -7.01 -10.47 4.13
CA ARG A 67 -6.94 -9.05 3.85
C ARG A 67 -5.84 -8.79 2.82
N GLY A 68 -6.23 -8.18 1.70
CA GLY A 68 -5.36 -8.05 0.53
C GLY A 68 -5.50 -9.23 -0.42
N ASP A 69 -4.40 -9.69 -1.03
CA ASP A 69 -4.41 -10.80 -1.97
C ASP A 69 -4.52 -12.16 -1.27
N SER A 70 -5.47 -13.00 -1.68
CA SER A 70 -5.70 -14.32 -1.08
C SER A 70 -4.71 -15.40 -1.56
N ARG A 71 -3.93 -15.15 -2.63
CA ARG A 71 -3.05 -16.16 -3.25
C ARG A 71 -1.76 -16.36 -2.47
N TRP A 72 -1.41 -17.59 -2.18
CA TRP A 72 -0.20 -17.93 -1.42
C TRP A 72 1.10 -17.52 -2.13
N GLN A 73 1.10 -17.48 -3.47
CA GLN A 73 2.26 -17.10 -4.30
C GLN A 73 2.43 -15.58 -4.46
N TYR A 74 1.61 -14.77 -3.82
CA TYR A 74 1.56 -13.32 -3.99
C TYR A 74 2.94 -12.63 -3.91
N TYR A 75 3.70 -12.90 -2.84
CA TYR A 75 5.02 -12.28 -2.70
C TYR A 75 6.04 -12.78 -3.72
N LEU A 76 5.94 -14.05 -4.12
CA LEU A 76 6.80 -14.57 -5.18
C LEU A 76 6.47 -13.87 -6.52
N THR A 77 5.22 -13.60 -6.78
CA THR A 77 4.77 -12.83 -7.95
C THR A 77 5.33 -11.41 -7.93
N LEU A 78 5.20 -10.69 -6.81
CA LEU A 78 5.76 -9.34 -6.67
C LEU A 78 7.28 -9.33 -6.85
N LEU A 79 8.00 -10.24 -6.19
CA LEU A 79 9.44 -10.36 -6.34
C LEU A 79 9.84 -10.68 -7.77
N SER A 80 9.09 -11.54 -8.47
CA SER A 80 9.37 -11.89 -9.86
C SER A 80 9.09 -10.73 -10.82
N ALA A 81 8.08 -9.92 -10.53
CA ALA A 81 7.69 -8.80 -11.36
C ALA A 81 8.64 -7.59 -11.22
N TYR A 82 9.04 -7.27 -10.00
CA TYR A 82 9.82 -6.07 -9.71
C TYR A 82 11.29 -6.34 -9.44
N GLU A 83 11.63 -7.47 -8.85
CA GLU A 83 12.96 -7.79 -8.32
C GLU A 83 13.56 -9.05 -8.99
N TRP A 84 13.18 -9.32 -10.24
CA TRP A 84 13.60 -10.50 -11.00
C TRP A 84 15.14 -10.67 -11.06
N LEU A 85 15.90 -9.58 -11.13
CA LEU A 85 17.36 -9.61 -11.13
C LEU A 85 17.90 -10.10 -9.78
N ILE A 86 17.31 -9.62 -8.68
CA ILE A 86 17.67 -10.05 -7.32
C ILE A 86 17.34 -11.54 -7.17
N LEU A 87 16.17 -12.00 -7.59
CA LEU A 87 15.81 -13.42 -7.53
C LEU A 87 16.77 -14.29 -8.33
N PHE A 88 17.06 -13.91 -9.55
CA PHE A 88 18.00 -14.65 -10.41
C PHE A 88 19.37 -14.78 -9.76
N LEU A 89 19.94 -13.69 -9.26
CA LEU A 89 21.23 -13.71 -8.59
C LEU A 89 21.16 -14.44 -7.24
N ALA A 90 20.04 -14.36 -6.52
CA ALA A 90 19.85 -15.09 -5.25
C ALA A 90 19.87 -16.60 -5.44
N VAL A 91 19.30 -17.13 -6.54
CA VAL A 91 19.40 -18.56 -6.88
C VAL A 91 20.88 -18.99 -7.00
N LEU A 92 21.71 -18.18 -7.65
CA LEU A 92 23.15 -18.43 -7.73
C LEU A 92 23.83 -18.34 -6.36
N GLY A 93 23.39 -17.42 -5.52
CA GLY A 93 23.87 -17.29 -4.14
C GLY A 93 23.52 -18.50 -3.29
N ILE A 94 22.28 -18.98 -3.36
CA ILE A 94 21.81 -20.21 -2.71
C ILE A 94 22.64 -21.40 -3.18
N TRP A 95 22.81 -21.58 -4.50
CA TRP A 95 23.63 -22.64 -5.06
C TRP A 95 25.07 -22.59 -4.54
N ARG A 96 25.67 -21.39 -4.39
CA ARG A 96 26.99 -21.23 -3.80
C ARG A 96 27.04 -21.71 -2.35
N VAL A 97 26.06 -21.33 -1.54
CA VAL A 97 26.01 -21.71 -0.13
C VAL A 97 25.88 -23.23 0.01
N PHE A 98 25.08 -23.91 -0.83
CA PHE A 98 24.99 -25.37 -0.85
C PHE A 98 26.32 -26.04 -1.26
N ARG A 99 27.06 -25.44 -2.21
CA ARG A 99 28.34 -25.96 -2.65
C ARG A 99 29.50 -25.71 -1.68
N ARG A 100 29.40 -24.62 -0.93
CA ARG A 100 30.41 -24.21 0.07
C ARG A 100 29.69 -23.71 1.31
N PRO A 101 29.16 -24.60 2.14
CA PRO A 101 28.35 -24.24 3.28
C PRO A 101 29.14 -23.40 4.28
N ASN A 102 28.53 -22.34 4.75
CA ASN A 102 29.00 -21.52 5.85
C ASN A 102 27.81 -21.06 6.68
N LEU A 103 28.02 -20.82 7.95
CA LEU A 103 26.96 -20.49 8.89
C LEU A 103 26.15 -19.26 8.49
N PHE A 104 26.83 -18.21 8.03
CA PHE A 104 26.16 -16.99 7.58
C PHE A 104 25.25 -17.22 6.39
N GLY A 105 25.75 -17.89 5.34
CA GLY A 105 24.93 -18.17 4.16
C GLY A 105 23.72 -19.06 4.47
N GLN A 106 23.91 -20.08 5.34
CA GLN A 106 22.80 -20.90 5.82
C GLN A 106 21.75 -20.08 6.57
N LEU A 107 22.17 -19.19 7.47
CA LEU A 107 21.27 -18.31 8.19
C LEU A 107 20.45 -17.43 7.23
N ILE A 108 21.10 -16.86 6.20
CA ILE A 108 20.39 -16.02 5.23
C ILE A 108 19.41 -16.83 4.38
N ILE A 109 19.74 -18.08 4.02
CA ILE A 109 18.80 -18.96 3.31
C ILE A 109 17.57 -19.24 4.18
N TRP A 110 17.78 -19.59 5.46
CA TRP A 110 16.68 -19.81 6.40
C TRP A 110 15.85 -18.57 6.61
N TRP A 111 16.49 -17.40 6.69
CA TRP A 111 15.76 -16.14 6.80
C TRP A 111 14.93 -15.84 5.53
N ALA A 112 15.52 -15.96 4.34
CA ALA A 112 14.81 -15.72 3.08
C ALA A 112 13.62 -16.67 2.90
N GLY A 113 13.85 -17.98 3.06
CA GLY A 113 12.80 -18.99 2.96
C GLY A 113 11.74 -18.87 4.05
N GLY A 114 12.18 -18.67 5.29
CA GLY A 114 11.29 -18.53 6.44
C GLY A 114 10.37 -17.30 6.33
N THR A 115 10.90 -16.13 5.95
CA THR A 115 10.08 -14.93 5.74
C THR A 115 9.12 -15.11 4.57
N LEU A 116 9.58 -15.66 3.44
CA LEU A 116 8.72 -15.88 2.30
C LEU A 116 7.56 -16.83 2.66
N ILE A 117 7.84 -17.95 3.35
CA ILE A 117 6.80 -18.89 3.78
C ILE A 117 5.85 -18.26 4.79
N MET A 118 6.38 -17.56 5.80
CA MET A 118 5.58 -16.93 6.85
C MET A 118 4.61 -15.91 6.28
N TYR A 119 5.09 -15.00 5.43
CA TYR A 119 4.23 -13.96 4.82
C TYR A 119 3.27 -14.54 3.78
N SER A 120 3.66 -15.59 3.04
CA SER A 120 2.76 -16.30 2.12
C SER A 120 1.65 -17.06 2.85
N TRP A 121 1.91 -17.51 4.08
CA TRP A 121 0.92 -18.18 4.93
C TRP A 121 0.01 -17.21 5.68
N ALA A 122 0.49 -15.99 6.01
CA ALA A 122 -0.29 -15.00 6.73
C ALA A 122 -1.56 -14.61 5.96
N SER A 123 -2.65 -14.33 6.66
CA SER A 123 -3.92 -13.90 6.07
C SER A 123 -3.87 -12.45 5.56
N GLU A 124 -3.02 -11.61 6.13
CA GLU A 124 -2.81 -10.25 5.63
C GLU A 124 -1.65 -10.24 4.63
N ARG A 125 -1.95 -9.97 3.35
CA ARG A 125 -0.97 -9.91 2.27
C ARG A 125 -1.01 -8.56 1.58
N MET A 126 -0.19 -7.66 2.08
CA MET A 126 -0.09 -6.28 1.56
C MET A 126 1.22 -6.08 0.81
N PRO A 127 1.24 -5.26 -0.27
CA PRO A 127 2.42 -5.11 -1.13
C PRO A 127 3.66 -4.63 -0.38
N TRP A 128 3.53 -3.75 0.60
CA TRP A 128 4.66 -3.22 1.37
C TRP A 128 5.37 -4.25 2.24
N LEU A 129 4.72 -5.38 2.56
CA LEU A 129 5.34 -6.45 3.34
C LEU A 129 6.38 -7.24 2.53
N VAL A 130 6.43 -7.06 1.21
CA VAL A 130 7.43 -7.69 0.34
C VAL A 130 8.86 -7.36 0.72
N ILE A 131 9.10 -6.23 1.39
CA ILE A 131 10.42 -5.81 1.85
C ILE A 131 11.08 -6.84 2.78
N HIS A 132 10.26 -7.56 3.57
CA HIS A 132 10.78 -8.54 4.53
C HIS A 132 11.44 -9.77 3.85
N PRO A 133 10.82 -10.44 2.86
CA PRO A 133 11.52 -11.46 2.09
C PRO A 133 12.56 -10.86 1.12
N LEU A 134 12.34 -9.67 0.55
CA LEU A 134 13.27 -9.06 -0.39
C LEU A 134 14.68 -8.86 0.21
N PHE A 135 14.76 -8.38 1.44
CA PHE A 135 16.04 -8.03 2.04
C PHE A 135 17.03 -9.22 2.13
N PRO A 136 16.67 -10.40 2.68
CA PRO A 136 17.58 -11.54 2.68
C PRO A 136 17.85 -12.09 1.26
N PHE A 137 16.89 -12.00 0.31
CA PHE A 137 17.15 -12.35 -1.09
C PHE A 137 18.18 -11.42 -1.71
N ALA A 138 18.20 -10.14 -1.39
CA ALA A 138 19.21 -9.19 -1.87
C ALA A 138 20.62 -9.53 -1.36
N ILE A 139 20.74 -10.00 -0.10
CA ILE A 139 22.02 -10.48 0.43
C ILE A 139 22.49 -11.73 -0.33
N LEU A 140 21.58 -12.69 -0.59
CA LEU A 140 21.90 -13.88 -1.39
C LEU A 140 22.29 -13.51 -2.84
N ALA A 141 21.63 -12.51 -3.41
CA ALA A 141 21.97 -11.97 -4.73
C ALA A 141 23.39 -11.41 -4.77
N GLY A 142 23.81 -10.70 -3.73
CA GLY A 142 25.20 -10.24 -3.59
C GLY A 142 26.22 -11.39 -3.60
N LEU A 143 25.90 -12.50 -2.90
CA LEU A 143 26.72 -13.71 -2.94
C LEU A 143 26.74 -14.35 -4.34
N GLY A 144 25.60 -14.34 -5.03
CA GLY A 144 25.48 -14.85 -6.40
C GLY A 144 26.27 -14.01 -7.39
N PHE A 145 26.14 -12.68 -7.32
CA PHE A 145 26.92 -11.76 -8.14
C PHE A 145 28.44 -11.95 -7.97
N GLN A 146 28.89 -12.15 -6.72
CA GLN A 146 30.30 -12.43 -6.44
C GLN A 146 30.83 -13.65 -7.21
N ILE A 147 30.03 -14.72 -7.39
CA ILE A 147 30.45 -15.90 -8.15
C ILE A 147 30.71 -15.53 -9.60
N VAL A 148 29.74 -14.84 -10.21
CA VAL A 148 29.79 -14.48 -11.62
C VAL A 148 30.99 -13.55 -11.86
N TYR A 149 31.20 -12.57 -10.98
CA TYR A 149 32.28 -11.62 -11.06
C TYR A 149 33.67 -12.29 -10.88
N GLN A 150 33.81 -13.19 -9.90
CA GLN A 150 35.10 -13.86 -9.62
C GLN A 150 35.45 -14.92 -10.64
N LYS A 151 34.49 -15.60 -11.26
CA LYS A 151 34.73 -16.59 -12.32
C LYS A 151 35.22 -15.95 -13.62
N SER A 152 34.93 -14.69 -13.81
CA SER A 152 35.36 -13.90 -14.97
C SER A 152 36.87 -13.60 -14.91
N LYS A 153 37.70 -14.49 -15.43
CA LYS A 153 39.16 -14.33 -15.41
C LYS A 153 39.66 -13.24 -16.37
N GLU A 154 38.97 -13.06 -17.49
CA GLU A 154 39.37 -12.09 -18.50
C GLU A 154 38.84 -10.69 -18.17
N SER A 155 39.72 -9.67 -18.29
CA SER A 155 39.37 -8.27 -18.02
C SER A 155 38.22 -7.75 -18.93
N LYS A 156 38.21 -8.19 -20.20
CA LYS A 156 37.16 -7.84 -21.16
C LYS A 156 35.82 -8.38 -20.73
N PHE A 157 35.75 -9.65 -20.32
CA PHE A 157 34.50 -10.28 -19.87
C PHE A 157 33.97 -9.66 -18.58
N ARG A 158 34.85 -9.32 -17.61
CA ARG A 158 34.44 -8.58 -16.41
C ARG A 158 33.83 -7.23 -16.76
N ARG A 159 34.44 -6.49 -17.70
CA ARG A 159 33.94 -5.20 -18.15
C ARG A 159 32.53 -5.34 -18.79
N THR A 160 32.38 -6.30 -19.71
CA THR A 160 31.08 -6.59 -20.34
C THR A 160 30.03 -6.98 -19.31
N LEU A 161 30.36 -7.86 -18.37
CA LEU A 161 29.44 -8.26 -17.30
C LEU A 161 29.04 -7.08 -16.41
N SER A 162 29.98 -6.23 -16.02
CA SER A 162 29.72 -5.02 -15.24
C SER A 162 28.84 -4.04 -16.02
N MET A 163 29.04 -3.90 -17.33
CA MET A 163 28.18 -3.07 -18.18
C MET A 163 26.75 -3.61 -18.26
N ILE A 164 26.59 -4.92 -18.51
CA ILE A 164 25.28 -5.58 -18.54
C ILE A 164 24.56 -5.40 -17.19
N PHE A 165 25.27 -5.67 -16.10
CA PHE A 165 24.71 -5.45 -14.75
C PHE A 165 24.33 -3.99 -14.50
N GLY A 166 25.18 -3.06 -14.94
CA GLY A 166 24.90 -1.62 -14.85
C GLY A 166 23.63 -1.22 -15.62
N ILE A 167 23.45 -1.76 -16.84
CA ILE A 167 22.23 -1.52 -17.64
C ILE A 167 20.98 -2.04 -16.90
N PHE A 168 21.03 -3.27 -16.37
CA PHE A 168 19.92 -3.83 -15.61
C PHE A 168 19.63 -3.07 -14.31
N LEU A 169 20.69 -2.59 -13.65
CA LEU A 169 20.52 -1.77 -12.45
C LEU A 169 19.85 -0.43 -12.77
N ILE A 170 20.30 0.24 -13.85
CA ILE A 170 19.66 1.49 -14.32
C ILE A 170 18.21 1.22 -14.71
N PHE A 171 17.93 0.13 -15.43
CA PHE A 171 16.57 -0.24 -15.79
C PHE A 171 15.70 -0.46 -14.54
N SER A 172 16.16 -1.26 -13.57
CA SER A 172 15.43 -1.50 -12.33
C SER A 172 15.21 -0.21 -11.54
N ALA A 173 16.23 0.64 -11.41
CA ALA A 173 16.11 1.94 -10.76
C ALA A 173 15.08 2.84 -11.46
N THR A 174 15.09 2.86 -12.80
CA THR A 174 14.12 3.62 -13.59
C THR A 174 12.69 3.11 -13.34
N GLN A 175 12.47 1.79 -13.36
CA GLN A 175 11.15 1.22 -13.05
C GLN A 175 10.69 1.57 -11.63
N SER A 176 11.60 1.50 -10.65
CA SER A 176 11.29 1.88 -9.26
C SER A 176 10.89 3.35 -9.13
N LEU A 177 11.62 4.25 -9.82
CA LEU A 177 11.29 5.68 -9.85
C LEU A 177 9.93 5.93 -10.54
N LEU A 178 9.67 5.28 -11.67
CA LEU A 178 8.39 5.40 -12.36
C LEU A 178 7.23 4.90 -11.47
N THR A 179 7.39 3.74 -10.81
CA THR A 179 6.38 3.22 -9.90
C THR A 179 6.16 4.15 -8.70
N ALA A 180 7.23 4.74 -8.14
CA ALA A 180 7.11 5.59 -6.95
C ALA A 180 6.52 6.98 -7.25
N TYR A 181 6.86 7.58 -8.41
CA TYR A 181 6.56 8.99 -8.66
C TYR A 181 5.53 9.24 -9.77
N THR A 182 5.31 8.30 -10.68
CA THR A 182 4.39 8.50 -11.81
C THR A 182 3.27 7.47 -11.83
N ARG A 183 3.53 6.22 -11.46
CA ARG A 183 2.58 5.11 -11.54
C ARG A 183 1.98 4.71 -10.20
N GLY A 184 2.33 5.39 -9.12
CA GLY A 184 1.93 5.02 -7.76
C GLY A 184 0.42 5.03 -7.50
N SER A 185 -0.35 5.62 -8.41
CA SER A 185 -1.82 5.63 -8.39
C SER A 185 -2.47 4.97 -9.62
N GLU A 186 -1.67 4.32 -10.49
CA GLU A 186 -2.22 3.63 -11.66
C GLU A 186 -2.80 2.26 -11.25
N PRO A 187 -4.04 1.93 -11.65
CA PRO A 187 -4.68 0.66 -11.26
C PRO A 187 -3.97 -0.58 -11.83
N GLN A 188 -3.16 -0.43 -12.89
CA GLN A 188 -2.38 -1.51 -13.49
C GLN A 188 -1.10 -1.86 -12.73
N GLU A 189 -0.75 -1.06 -11.73
CA GLU A 189 0.45 -1.30 -10.93
C GLU A 189 0.15 -2.30 -9.81
N LEU A 190 0.92 -3.41 -9.71
CA LEU A 190 0.67 -4.46 -8.70
C LEU A 190 0.86 -3.98 -7.25
N PHE A 191 1.62 -2.90 -7.05
CA PHE A 191 1.77 -2.27 -5.75
C PHE A 191 0.57 -1.40 -5.35
N VAL A 192 -0.30 -1.04 -6.31
CA VAL A 192 -1.51 -0.25 -6.04
C VAL A 192 -2.60 -1.19 -5.53
N GLN A 193 -2.53 -1.52 -4.26
CA GLN A 193 -3.52 -2.35 -3.60
C GLN A 193 -3.90 -1.77 -2.24
N ALA A 194 -5.19 -1.78 -1.95
CA ALA A 194 -5.76 -1.63 -0.61
C ALA A 194 -5.47 -0.34 0.16
N GLY A 195 -4.78 0.63 -0.39
CA GLY A 195 -4.44 1.80 0.43
C GLY A 195 -4.05 3.05 -0.32
N GLN A 196 -3.72 2.93 -1.59
CA GLN A 196 -3.36 4.10 -2.38
C GLN A 196 -4.63 4.82 -2.85
N ALA A 197 -4.67 6.11 -2.50
CA ALA A 197 -5.67 7.01 -3.02
C ALA A 197 -5.48 7.28 -4.50
N THR A 198 -6.57 7.54 -5.19
CA THR A 198 -6.52 8.01 -6.57
C THR A 198 -6.04 9.47 -6.64
N PRO A 199 -5.58 9.94 -7.81
CA PRO A 199 -5.29 11.35 -8.01
C PRO A 199 -6.50 12.27 -7.79
N GLU A 200 -7.72 11.74 -7.89
CA GLU A 200 -8.95 12.49 -7.65
C GLU A 200 -9.07 12.95 -6.20
N VAL A 201 -8.61 12.15 -5.23
CA VAL A 201 -8.58 12.54 -3.82
C VAL A 201 -7.67 13.75 -3.59
N GLU A 202 -6.51 13.78 -4.24
CA GLU A 202 -5.60 14.93 -4.17
C GLU A 202 -6.22 16.17 -4.83
N SER A 203 -6.85 15.98 -5.98
CA SER A 203 -7.53 17.08 -6.72
C SER A 203 -8.67 17.65 -5.89
N TRP A 204 -9.52 16.81 -5.30
CA TRP A 204 -10.57 17.23 -4.39
C TRP A 204 -10.02 17.94 -3.16
N SER A 205 -8.95 17.40 -2.58
CA SER A 205 -8.34 18.05 -1.41
C SER A 205 -7.84 19.46 -1.73
N LYS A 206 -7.21 19.66 -2.89
CA LYS A 206 -6.81 21.02 -3.36
C LYS A 206 -8.02 21.92 -3.58
N GLN A 207 -9.05 21.39 -4.23
CA GLN A 207 -10.28 22.13 -4.48
C GLN A 207 -10.98 22.56 -3.18
N LEU A 208 -10.93 21.75 -2.13
CA LEU A 208 -11.47 22.08 -0.81
C LEU A 208 -10.81 23.34 -0.23
N PHE A 209 -9.49 23.49 -0.31
CA PHE A 209 -8.80 24.70 0.12
C PHE A 209 -9.16 25.93 -0.71
N ASP A 210 -9.40 25.75 -2.01
CA ASP A 210 -9.81 26.82 -2.89
C ASP A 210 -11.26 27.28 -2.60
N LEU A 211 -12.16 26.32 -2.36
CA LEU A 211 -13.55 26.56 -1.94
C LEU A 211 -13.60 27.29 -0.60
N ASP A 212 -12.83 26.83 0.39
CA ASP A 212 -12.78 27.45 1.71
C ASP A 212 -12.29 28.90 1.64
N ARG A 213 -11.26 29.16 0.83
CA ARG A 213 -10.76 30.53 0.64
C ARG A 213 -11.81 31.46 0.02
N ALA A 214 -12.56 30.98 -0.97
CA ALA A 214 -13.62 31.76 -1.61
C ALA A 214 -14.78 32.01 -0.64
N HIS A 215 -15.20 30.98 0.08
CA HIS A 215 -16.26 31.06 1.07
C HIS A 215 -15.90 32.03 2.22
N PHE A 216 -14.68 31.91 2.75
CA PHE A 216 -14.20 32.79 3.79
C PHE A 216 -14.11 34.27 3.33
N ALA A 217 -13.72 34.50 2.09
CA ALA A 217 -13.66 35.86 1.52
C ALA A 217 -15.06 36.48 1.39
N GLU A 218 -16.10 35.67 1.13
CA GLU A 218 -17.48 36.15 0.99
C GLU A 218 -18.21 36.27 2.32
N THR A 219 -18.04 35.31 3.22
CA THR A 219 -18.85 35.16 4.43
C THR A 219 -18.10 35.57 5.72
N GLY A 220 -16.77 35.48 5.73
CA GLY A 220 -15.93 35.58 6.92
C GLY A 220 -15.89 34.27 7.76
N GLU A 221 -16.52 33.20 7.30
CA GLU A 221 -16.58 31.90 7.97
C GLU A 221 -15.89 30.83 7.13
N HIS A 222 -15.34 29.82 7.79
CA HIS A 222 -14.76 28.67 7.11
C HIS A 222 -15.82 27.61 6.79
N LEU A 223 -15.57 26.79 5.75
CA LEU A 223 -16.47 25.73 5.34
C LEU A 223 -16.68 24.68 6.44
N ASN A 224 -17.93 24.32 6.67
CA ASN A 224 -18.28 23.13 7.46
C ASN A 224 -18.19 21.89 6.56
N VAL A 225 -17.13 21.07 6.75
CA VAL A 225 -16.84 19.87 5.97
C VAL A 225 -17.08 18.64 6.83
N VAL A 226 -17.90 17.74 6.34
CA VAL A 226 -18.21 16.45 6.98
C VAL A 226 -17.72 15.31 6.12
N ILE A 227 -16.96 14.38 6.69
CA ILE A 227 -16.34 13.26 5.98
C ILE A 227 -16.70 11.98 6.72
N ASP A 228 -17.24 11.01 5.99
CA ASP A 228 -17.52 9.68 6.55
C ASP A 228 -16.22 8.91 6.87
N SER A 229 -16.26 8.11 7.94
CA SER A 229 -15.10 7.34 8.43
C SER A 229 -14.52 6.39 7.38
N ASP A 230 -15.34 5.79 6.54
CA ASP A 230 -14.91 4.83 5.52
C ASP A 230 -14.10 5.47 4.39
N VAL A 231 -14.32 6.78 4.14
CA VAL A 231 -13.57 7.58 3.17
C VAL A 231 -12.64 8.61 3.81
N TYR A 232 -12.61 8.69 5.14
CA TYR A 232 -11.77 9.66 5.86
C TYR A 232 -10.29 9.53 5.51
N TRP A 233 -9.76 8.31 5.41
CA TRP A 233 -8.40 8.10 4.96
C TRP A 233 -8.35 7.99 3.44
N PRO A 234 -7.57 8.84 2.70
CA PRO A 234 -6.48 9.68 3.22
C PRO A 234 -6.81 11.18 3.40
N TYR A 235 -8.07 11.62 3.33
CA TYR A 235 -8.42 13.03 3.52
C TYR A 235 -7.86 13.62 4.82
N GLY A 236 -7.86 12.85 5.91
CA GLY A 236 -7.25 13.29 7.17
C GLY A 236 -5.78 13.68 7.08
N TRP A 237 -5.03 13.11 6.10
CA TRP A 237 -3.67 13.53 5.80
C TRP A 237 -3.62 14.78 4.92
N TYR A 238 -4.39 14.82 3.84
CA TYR A 238 -4.40 15.94 2.91
C TYR A 238 -4.96 17.23 3.55
N LEU A 239 -5.95 17.08 4.42
CA LEU A 239 -6.62 18.19 5.10
C LEU A 239 -6.04 18.52 6.49
N ARG A 240 -4.87 17.99 6.86
CA ARG A 240 -4.25 18.26 8.16
C ARG A 240 -3.99 19.74 8.45
N ASP A 241 -3.80 20.54 7.41
CA ASP A 241 -3.58 21.97 7.49
C ASP A 241 -4.84 22.78 7.11
N PHE A 242 -5.98 22.11 6.95
CA PHE A 242 -7.25 22.77 6.68
C PHE A 242 -7.66 23.64 7.87
N PRO A 243 -8.12 24.89 7.67
CA PRO A 243 -8.19 25.89 8.73
C PRO A 243 -9.19 25.58 9.83
N THR A 244 -9.86 24.46 9.81
CA THR A 244 -10.97 24.20 10.71
C THR A 244 -10.84 22.93 11.53
N SER A 245 -11.20 23.07 12.78
CA SER A 245 -11.76 22.02 13.60
C SER A 245 -13.19 21.61 13.17
N THR A 246 -13.67 22.04 12.01
CA THR A 246 -15.08 21.91 11.61
C THR A 246 -15.37 20.71 10.71
N TYR A 247 -14.37 19.98 10.21
CA TYR A 247 -14.67 18.70 9.58
C TYR A 247 -14.86 17.62 10.64
N ALA A 248 -15.93 16.85 10.52
CA ALA A 248 -16.21 15.71 11.39
C ALA A 248 -16.13 14.40 10.59
N VAL A 249 -15.64 13.35 11.25
CA VAL A 249 -15.71 11.99 10.71
C VAL A 249 -16.97 11.35 11.28
N ILE A 250 -17.81 10.84 10.38
CA ILE A 250 -19.07 10.23 10.77
C ILE A 250 -18.87 8.72 10.90
N GLU A 251 -19.27 8.19 12.04
CA GLU A 251 -19.38 6.75 12.27
C GLU A 251 -20.84 6.42 12.58
N GLY A 252 -21.46 5.55 11.77
CA GLY A 252 -22.83 5.07 12.01
C GLY A 252 -23.92 5.92 11.35
N ASP A 253 -24.91 6.38 12.12
CA ASP A 253 -26.05 7.14 11.58
C ASP A 253 -25.64 8.57 11.21
N LEU A 254 -25.69 8.89 9.93
CA LEU A 254 -25.33 10.20 9.34
C LEU A 254 -26.31 11.33 9.72
N PHE A 255 -27.44 11.01 10.32
CA PHE A 255 -28.56 11.93 10.47
C PHE A 255 -28.32 13.14 11.39
N PRO A 256 -27.62 13.06 12.52
CA PRO A 256 -27.46 14.21 13.41
C PRO A 256 -26.67 15.36 12.78
N GLU A 257 -25.58 15.01 12.06
CA GLU A 257 -24.66 15.98 11.46
C GLU A 257 -25.24 16.64 10.21
N LEU A 258 -26.13 15.95 9.49
CA LEU A 258 -26.83 16.50 8.34
C LEU A 258 -27.90 17.55 8.74
N GLN A 259 -28.38 17.55 10.00
CA GLN A 259 -29.31 18.57 10.46
C GLN A 259 -28.69 19.97 10.46
N GLU A 260 -27.37 20.08 10.59
CA GLU A 260 -26.65 21.33 10.50
C GLU A 260 -26.37 21.78 9.05
N SER A 261 -26.77 20.98 8.05
CA SER A 261 -26.55 21.27 6.62
C SER A 261 -25.10 21.65 6.31
N PRO A 262 -24.13 20.73 6.39
CA PRO A 262 -22.73 21.02 6.13
C PRO A 262 -22.55 21.64 4.74
N ASP A 263 -21.53 22.46 4.54
CA ASP A 263 -21.27 23.09 3.24
C ASP A 263 -20.74 22.10 2.23
N LEU A 264 -20.05 21.09 2.74
CA LEU A 264 -19.51 20.01 1.95
C LEU A 264 -19.59 18.67 2.70
N LEU A 265 -19.94 17.61 1.97
CA LEU A 265 -20.07 16.26 2.52
C LEU A 265 -19.35 15.26 1.61
N ILE A 266 -18.52 14.39 2.18
CA ILE A 266 -17.81 13.33 1.45
C ILE A 266 -18.24 11.98 2.00
N LEU A 267 -18.87 11.17 1.15
CA LEU A 267 -19.46 9.89 1.53
C LEU A 267 -19.00 8.75 0.61
N PRO A 268 -18.94 7.52 1.11
CA PRO A 268 -18.84 6.34 0.26
C PRO A 268 -20.11 6.17 -0.57
N TYR A 269 -20.01 5.50 -1.71
CA TYR A 269 -21.14 5.37 -2.65
C TYR A 269 -22.38 4.66 -2.04
N TRP A 270 -22.16 3.74 -1.07
CA TRP A 270 -23.27 2.98 -0.45
C TRP A 270 -24.10 3.78 0.56
N ASP A 271 -23.61 4.94 1.00
CA ASP A 271 -24.32 5.79 1.96
C ASP A 271 -25.16 6.89 1.28
N VAL A 272 -24.99 7.07 -0.03
CA VAL A 272 -25.73 8.08 -0.80
C VAL A 272 -27.25 7.90 -0.66
N GLY A 273 -27.76 6.67 -0.77
CA GLY A 273 -29.19 6.39 -0.63
C GLY A 273 -29.79 6.68 0.76
N LYS A 274 -28.95 6.81 1.79
CA LYS A 274 -29.38 7.14 3.14
C LYS A 274 -29.72 8.63 3.32
N ILE A 275 -29.23 9.49 2.41
CA ILE A 275 -29.34 10.96 2.53
C ILE A 275 -30.19 11.62 1.43
N GLU A 276 -30.82 10.85 0.53
CA GLU A 276 -31.55 11.37 -0.64
C GLU A 276 -32.54 12.49 -0.33
N LEU A 277 -33.15 12.49 0.85
CA LEU A 277 -34.13 13.49 1.25
C LEU A 277 -33.54 14.86 1.61
N HIS A 278 -32.21 14.95 1.82
CA HIS A 278 -31.54 16.14 2.35
C HIS A 278 -30.66 16.86 1.32
N ILE A 279 -30.50 16.30 0.10
CA ILE A 279 -29.51 16.75 -0.90
C ILE A 279 -30.02 17.79 -1.91
N ALA A 280 -31.25 18.28 -1.80
CA ALA A 280 -31.85 19.20 -2.79
C ALA A 280 -31.02 20.49 -3.04
N GLY A 281 -30.19 20.90 -2.09
CA GLY A 281 -29.32 22.09 -2.18
C GLY A 281 -27.92 21.81 -2.65
N TYR A 282 -27.58 20.56 -2.94
CA TYR A 282 -26.21 20.16 -3.27
C TYR A 282 -26.06 19.78 -4.75
N GLU A 283 -24.85 19.89 -5.22
CA GLU A 283 -24.38 19.26 -6.45
C GLU A 283 -23.52 18.05 -6.06
N ILE A 284 -23.64 16.95 -6.81
CA ILE A 284 -23.05 15.66 -6.46
C ILE A 284 -21.98 15.32 -7.48
N PHE A 285 -20.77 15.02 -7.00
CA PHE A 285 -19.61 14.68 -7.80
C PHE A 285 -19.13 13.28 -7.42
N PRO A 286 -19.42 12.24 -8.22
CA PRO A 286 -18.85 10.92 -8.02
C PRO A 286 -17.35 10.94 -8.33
N TYR A 287 -16.57 10.21 -7.54
CA TYR A 287 -15.13 10.09 -7.72
C TYR A 287 -14.62 8.73 -7.29
N ASN A 288 -13.46 8.33 -7.80
CA ASN A 288 -12.79 7.13 -7.35
C ASN A 288 -11.90 7.46 -6.15
N HIS A 289 -12.17 6.82 -5.02
CA HIS A 289 -11.45 7.08 -3.78
C HIS A 289 -10.16 6.27 -3.68
N ARG A 290 -10.23 4.95 -3.94
CA ARG A 290 -9.10 4.02 -3.91
C ARG A 290 -9.20 3.04 -5.05
N TRP A 291 -8.05 2.69 -5.63
CA TRP A 291 -7.96 1.60 -6.57
C TRP A 291 -7.70 0.29 -5.84
N TRP A 292 -8.35 -0.76 -6.32
CA TRP A 292 -8.11 -2.11 -5.86
C TRP A 292 -8.02 -3.01 -7.07
N TRP A 293 -6.81 -3.32 -7.51
CA TRP A 293 -6.63 -4.24 -8.62
C TRP A 293 -6.03 -5.54 -8.12
N VAL A 294 -6.74 -6.64 -8.35
CA VAL A 294 -6.25 -7.99 -8.15
C VAL A 294 -6.14 -8.61 -9.53
N PRO A 295 -4.93 -8.69 -10.13
CA PRO A 295 -4.77 -9.32 -11.41
C PRO A 295 -5.16 -10.78 -11.28
N ASP A 296 -6.02 -11.26 -12.17
CA ASP A 296 -6.35 -12.68 -12.26
C ASP A 296 -5.21 -13.42 -12.94
N PHE A 297 -4.31 -13.98 -12.14
CA PHE A 297 -3.23 -14.83 -12.65
C PHE A 297 -3.69 -16.26 -12.93
N ASP A 298 -4.89 -16.63 -12.51
CA ASP A 298 -5.38 -18.02 -12.61
C ASP A 298 -6.00 -18.32 -13.97
N THR A 299 -6.32 -17.31 -14.79
CA THR A 299 -6.86 -17.54 -16.12
C THR A 299 -5.82 -18.18 -17.03
N GLY A 300 -5.82 -19.49 -17.06
CA GLY A 300 -5.05 -20.30 -18.00
C GLY A 300 -3.72 -20.85 -17.50
N ALA A 301 -3.35 -20.66 -16.21
CA ALA A 301 -2.11 -21.27 -15.68
C ALA A 301 -2.14 -22.80 -15.64
N SER A 302 -3.33 -23.39 -15.67
CA SER A 302 -3.52 -24.85 -15.73
C SER A 302 -3.38 -25.43 -17.14
N ASP A 303 -3.43 -24.60 -18.18
CA ASP A 303 -3.32 -25.04 -19.57
C ASP A 303 -2.00 -24.60 -20.20
N ILE A 304 -1.11 -25.57 -20.40
CA ILE A 304 0.22 -25.37 -21.00
C ILE A 304 0.13 -24.73 -22.40
N SER A 305 -0.97 -24.94 -23.13
CA SER A 305 -1.17 -24.34 -24.46
C SER A 305 -1.26 -22.82 -24.41
N GLN A 306 -1.68 -22.26 -23.29
CA GLN A 306 -1.81 -20.80 -23.06
C GLN A 306 -0.52 -20.13 -22.57
N PHE A 307 0.51 -20.92 -22.23
CA PHE A 307 1.77 -20.41 -21.71
C PHE A 307 2.43 -19.32 -22.57
N PRO A 308 2.50 -19.43 -23.91
CA PRO A 308 3.03 -18.34 -24.75
C PRO A 308 2.25 -17.03 -24.62
N GLY A 309 0.92 -17.11 -24.52
CA GLY A 309 0.05 -15.97 -24.31
C GLY A 309 0.29 -15.30 -22.95
N ILE A 310 0.49 -16.10 -21.89
CA ILE A 310 0.81 -15.61 -20.54
C ILE A 310 2.15 -14.87 -20.57
N VAL A 311 3.19 -15.46 -21.16
CA VAL A 311 4.51 -14.80 -21.28
C VAL A 311 4.44 -13.51 -22.06
N SER A 312 3.66 -13.47 -23.15
CA SER A 312 3.47 -12.25 -23.93
C SER A 312 2.77 -11.15 -23.12
N ARG A 313 1.72 -11.49 -22.37
CA ARG A 313 1.01 -10.56 -21.48
C ARG A 313 1.91 -10.03 -20.37
N TRP A 314 2.71 -10.90 -19.72
CA TRP A 314 3.73 -10.49 -18.77
C TRP A 314 4.76 -9.54 -19.39
N GLY A 315 5.22 -9.80 -20.60
CA GLY A 315 6.15 -8.94 -21.32
C GLY A 315 5.56 -7.55 -21.57
N LYS A 316 4.31 -7.47 -22.03
CA LYS A 316 3.62 -6.21 -22.26
C LYS A 316 3.42 -5.43 -20.94
N TRP A 317 2.90 -6.10 -19.92
CA TRP A 317 2.75 -5.46 -18.62
C TRP A 317 4.09 -4.98 -18.05
N PHE A 318 5.13 -5.78 -18.15
CA PHE A 318 6.45 -5.43 -17.64
C PHE A 318 7.03 -4.16 -18.31
N TRP A 319 6.76 -4.01 -19.61
CA TRP A 319 7.30 -2.89 -20.39
C TRP A 319 6.43 -1.65 -20.34
N SER A 320 5.14 -1.81 -20.57
CA SER A 320 4.19 -0.71 -20.79
C SER A 320 3.10 -0.60 -19.73
N ARG A 321 3.01 -1.55 -18.78
CA ARG A 321 1.91 -1.66 -17.81
C ARG A 321 0.54 -1.80 -18.51
N GLU A 322 0.52 -2.37 -19.73
CA GLU A 322 -0.75 -2.69 -20.36
C GLU A 322 -1.58 -3.63 -19.47
N PRO A 323 -2.89 -3.37 -19.33
CA PRO A 323 -3.76 -4.24 -18.54
C PRO A 323 -3.63 -5.69 -18.98
N TRP A 324 -3.67 -6.59 -18.02
CA TRP A 324 -3.44 -8.02 -18.23
C TRP A 324 -4.52 -8.71 -19.03
N ALA A 325 -5.73 -8.16 -19.03
CA ALA A 325 -6.89 -8.71 -19.68
C ALA A 325 -7.64 -7.67 -20.52
N ASP A 326 -8.33 -8.16 -21.53
CA ASP A 326 -9.38 -7.38 -22.18
C ASP A 326 -10.46 -7.08 -21.14
N ILE A 327 -10.68 -5.80 -20.91
CA ILE A 327 -11.60 -5.26 -19.91
C ILE A 327 -13.03 -5.79 -20.10
N ASP A 328 -13.36 -6.29 -21.28
CA ASP A 328 -14.68 -6.75 -21.65
C ASP A 328 -15.03 -8.20 -21.24
N SER A 329 -14.11 -8.99 -20.72
CA SER A 329 -14.34 -10.44 -20.70
C SER A 329 -14.62 -11.10 -19.36
N SER A 330 -14.35 -10.49 -18.20
CA SER A 330 -14.80 -11.05 -16.92
C SER A 330 -14.78 -10.05 -15.77
N LEU A 331 -15.76 -10.16 -14.88
CA LEU A 331 -15.96 -9.39 -13.65
C LEU A 331 -14.78 -9.48 -12.65
N SER A 332 -13.91 -10.48 -12.80
CA SER A 332 -12.74 -10.70 -11.94
C SER A 332 -11.54 -9.79 -12.28
N GLN A 333 -11.63 -9.00 -13.32
CA GLN A 333 -10.51 -8.23 -13.88
C GLN A 333 -10.71 -6.71 -13.83
N CYS A 334 -11.81 -6.25 -13.29
CA CYS A 334 -12.02 -4.84 -13.04
C CYS A 334 -11.13 -4.36 -11.91
N PRO A 335 -10.45 -3.21 -12.05
CA PRO A 335 -9.93 -2.53 -10.88
C PRO A 335 -11.12 -2.20 -9.99
N ALA A 336 -11.28 -2.93 -8.89
CA ALA A 336 -12.26 -2.55 -7.90
C ALA A 336 -11.84 -1.19 -7.35
N SER A 337 -12.72 -0.20 -7.43
CA SER A 337 -12.53 1.07 -6.78
C SER A 337 -13.49 1.18 -5.60
N LEU A 338 -12.99 1.68 -4.49
CA LEU A 338 -13.87 2.27 -3.51
C LEU A 338 -14.27 3.63 -4.09
N SER A 339 -15.50 3.75 -4.56
CA SER A 339 -16.03 5.01 -5.07
C SER A 339 -16.65 5.82 -3.94
N GLY A 340 -16.55 7.12 -4.04
CA GLY A 340 -17.20 8.06 -3.15
C GLY A 340 -17.95 9.12 -3.92
N ASN A 341 -18.67 9.96 -3.18
CA ASN A 341 -19.34 11.13 -3.71
C ASN A 341 -19.00 12.34 -2.86
N VAL A 342 -18.66 13.44 -3.52
CA VAL A 342 -18.50 14.75 -2.90
C VAL A 342 -19.77 15.54 -3.18
N PHE A 343 -20.42 15.98 -2.11
CA PHE A 343 -21.58 16.84 -2.15
C PHE A 343 -21.15 18.24 -1.80
N VAL A 344 -21.40 19.19 -2.68
CA VAL A 344 -21.06 20.61 -2.46
C VAL A 344 -22.34 21.44 -2.54
N LYS A 345 -22.58 22.29 -1.56
CA LYS A 345 -23.69 23.24 -1.65
C LYS A 345 -23.56 24.10 -2.90
N LYS A 346 -24.67 24.29 -3.61
CA LYS A 346 -24.71 25.13 -4.82
C LYS A 346 -24.30 26.59 -4.57
N SER A 347 -24.56 27.12 -3.36
CA SER A 347 -24.07 28.43 -2.94
C SER A 347 -22.54 28.51 -2.93
N VAL A 348 -21.87 27.50 -2.36
CA VAL A 348 -20.41 27.42 -2.29
C VAL A 348 -19.79 27.32 -3.68
N ILE A 349 -20.41 26.56 -4.59
CA ILE A 349 -19.97 26.48 -5.98
C ILE A 349 -20.10 27.85 -6.66
N GLN A 350 -21.21 28.56 -6.44
CA GLN A 350 -21.44 29.89 -7.02
C GLN A 350 -20.43 30.92 -6.49
N GLU A 351 -20.11 30.87 -5.20
CA GLU A 351 -19.07 31.70 -4.59
C GLU A 351 -17.71 31.43 -5.26
N ALA A 352 -17.31 30.15 -5.36
CA ALA A 352 -16.05 29.78 -6.00
C ALA A 352 -15.99 30.16 -7.48
N GLN A 353 -17.10 30.09 -8.21
CA GLN A 353 -17.21 30.59 -9.59
C GLN A 353 -17.00 32.11 -9.68
N ASN A 354 -17.60 32.86 -8.77
CA ASN A 354 -17.43 34.31 -8.69
C ASN A 354 -15.98 34.72 -8.45
N TYR A 355 -15.24 33.93 -7.66
CA TYR A 355 -13.81 34.15 -7.41
C TYR A 355 -12.90 33.49 -8.48
N GLY A 356 -13.46 32.76 -9.46
CA GLY A 356 -12.71 32.12 -10.53
C GLY A 356 -11.81 30.96 -10.06
N VAL A 357 -12.14 30.33 -8.91
CA VAL A 357 -11.37 29.23 -8.32
C VAL A 357 -12.08 27.88 -8.43
N TRP A 358 -13.29 27.85 -8.99
CA TRP A 358 -13.99 26.59 -9.24
C TRP A 358 -13.37 25.87 -10.45
N ASN A 359 -12.77 24.74 -10.19
CA ASN A 359 -12.32 23.80 -11.20
C ASN A 359 -13.07 22.48 -10.96
N ASN A 360 -13.97 22.11 -11.87
CA ASN A 360 -14.67 20.84 -11.72
C ASN A 360 -13.63 19.69 -11.75
N PRO A 361 -13.42 18.96 -10.63
CA PRO A 361 -12.42 17.90 -10.58
C PRO A 361 -12.70 16.74 -11.54
N GLN A 362 -13.92 16.63 -12.07
CA GLN A 362 -14.31 15.63 -13.08
C GLN A 362 -13.78 15.98 -14.50
N ASP A 363 -13.35 17.24 -14.72
CA ASP A 363 -12.75 17.63 -16.00
C ASP A 363 -11.33 17.08 -16.17
N THR A 364 -10.71 16.58 -15.12
CA THR A 364 -9.51 15.76 -15.23
C THR A 364 -9.94 14.40 -15.80
N LYS A 365 -9.60 14.18 -17.08
CA LYS A 365 -9.88 12.93 -17.83
C LYS A 365 -9.15 11.71 -17.26
N ILE A 366 -9.44 11.36 -16.02
CA ILE A 366 -9.18 10.02 -15.52
C ILE A 366 -10.37 9.21 -16.01
N PRO A 367 -10.18 8.17 -16.84
CA PRO A 367 -11.31 7.36 -17.26
C PRO A 367 -12.00 6.84 -16.00
N ILE A 368 -13.21 7.32 -15.75
CA ILE A 368 -14.13 6.65 -14.84
C ILE A 368 -14.32 5.30 -15.51
N TYR A 369 -13.77 4.25 -14.92
CA TYR A 369 -14.08 2.90 -15.38
C TYR A 369 -15.54 2.63 -15.01
N GLU A 370 -16.45 3.07 -15.89
CA GLU A 370 -17.88 2.75 -15.86
C GLU A 370 -18.16 1.29 -16.22
N GLY A 371 -17.20 0.42 -16.03
CA GLY A 371 -17.41 -1.02 -16.11
C GLY A 371 -18.24 -1.47 -14.93
N GLU A 372 -19.22 -2.33 -15.17
CA GLU A 372 -20.10 -2.94 -14.16
C GLU A 372 -19.34 -3.83 -13.16
N CYS A 373 -18.38 -3.28 -12.44
CA CYS A 373 -17.74 -3.94 -11.29
C CYS A 373 -18.68 -3.97 -10.06
N LYS A 374 -19.97 -4.11 -10.30
CA LYS A 374 -21.04 -4.01 -9.30
C LYS A 374 -21.09 -5.12 -8.25
N ASN A 375 -20.29 -6.18 -8.38
CA ASN A 375 -20.47 -7.39 -7.57
C ASN A 375 -19.25 -7.84 -6.76
N VAL A 376 -18.27 -7.00 -6.50
CA VAL A 376 -17.28 -7.32 -5.48
C VAL A 376 -17.88 -6.94 -4.13
N SER A 377 -18.61 -7.87 -3.54
CA SER A 377 -19.05 -7.76 -2.14
C SER A 377 -17.80 -7.87 -1.27
N PHE A 378 -17.34 -6.75 -0.75
CA PHE A 378 -16.42 -6.78 0.38
C PHE A 378 -17.21 -7.32 1.57
N SER A 379 -16.94 -8.55 1.98
CA SER A 379 -17.39 -9.03 3.29
C SER A 379 -16.70 -8.14 4.34
N ARG A 380 -17.52 -7.49 5.15
CA ARG A 380 -17.12 -6.69 6.31
C ARG A 380 -16.33 -7.50 7.31
#